data_537000709fe3f27b039ce788217eef66
#
_entry.id   537000709fe3f27b039ce788217eef66
#
_cell.length_a   1.000
_cell.length_b   1.000
_cell.length_c   1.000
_cell.angle_alpha   90.00
_cell.angle_beta   90.00
_cell.angle_gamma   90.00
#
_symmetry.space_group_name_H-M   'P 1'
#
loop_
_entity.id
_entity.type
_entity.pdbx_description
1 polymer ?
#
loop_
_entity_poly.entity_id
_entity_poly.type
_entity_poly.pdbx_seq_one_letter_code
_entity_poly.pdbx_strand_id
1 'polypeptide(L)'
;MNIGKITVSQLIVKVNVPFEKILDINIVQKENEQGMMHLVLEAADTMTLQTSATLQNTAVTVLLPDHRVLYSGYCESVMLQRQAGYHKLILEVCSSAYLLDREAHTETFQSPSKKMGDVFGAVLDKYSALYQLRNNPAIATVIYQQNETDWTFIRRIANQYGQQVYVNSRSRQIDIKIGTGLMQTFAEATLERKLSSGKDIAELRQNQMNNNEASSYQFYTEEYECSELTAIPGDQIGRNTVREAELVNEGGILVNHIKLGKTQDVRPTYKNASKKNIVSNIITGSVLAVNGTTIQVQFDADAGDMSGNCVDIPYESPISNSFYCMPDVGDKVFVYYENNGKIICMGSRRSSTSSPDFDKPEEKVLTSYDKMLRMEGKKVILTDTRKKHDDGDDTEISITLNDEDGITITSGDNIVIESTEKNIYLATGIEESDVSKDIEGLSNGKDKFRTRVEEENARYVAEGGMNDAKKLRAVHGAQMDNFCDDLSKNMKDTFDSLTLKNLRTAIWGSGESQDGNKKK
;
A
#
# COMPACT_ATOMS: atom_id res chain seq x y z
N MET A 1 -32.73 -0.44 31.47
CA MET A 1 -33.69 0.29 32.29
C MET A 1 -34.65 0.95 31.33
N ASN A 2 -35.91 0.62 31.38
CA ASN A 2 -36.92 1.38 30.62
C ASN A 2 -36.99 2.77 31.22
N ILE A 3 -36.82 3.77 30.36
CA ILE A 3 -36.74 5.17 30.80
C ILE A 3 -38.12 5.81 30.86
N GLY A 4 -39.17 5.10 30.40
CA GLY A 4 -40.49 5.67 30.12
C GLY A 4 -40.42 6.57 28.87
N LYS A 5 -41.57 6.97 28.36
CA LYS A 5 -41.65 7.87 27.18
C LYS A 5 -41.07 9.23 27.54
N ILE A 6 -40.06 9.65 26.73
CA ILE A 6 -39.39 10.93 26.92
C ILE A 6 -39.95 11.92 25.91
N THR A 7 -40.29 13.10 26.38
CA THR A 7 -40.64 14.21 25.46
C THR A 7 -39.45 15.08 25.17
N VAL A 8 -39.43 15.71 23.98
CA VAL A 8 -38.37 16.61 23.56
C VAL A 8 -38.14 17.76 24.53
N SER A 9 -39.22 18.24 25.17
CA SER A 9 -39.17 19.32 26.19
C SER A 9 -38.49 18.92 27.51
N GLN A 10 -38.32 17.63 27.77
CA GLN A 10 -37.61 17.11 28.95
C GLN A 10 -36.09 16.97 28.74
N LEU A 11 -35.63 17.12 27.52
CA LEU A 11 -34.19 17.05 27.20
C LEU A 11 -33.47 18.28 27.73
N ILE A 12 -32.21 18.07 28.14
CA ILE A 12 -31.32 19.13 28.60
C ILE A 12 -30.22 19.29 27.57
N VAL A 13 -30.21 20.42 26.85
CA VAL A 13 -29.18 20.74 25.87
C VAL A 13 -28.11 21.60 26.51
N LYS A 14 -26.85 21.21 26.36
CA LYS A 14 -25.67 21.99 26.74
C LYS A 14 -25.01 22.51 25.47
N VAL A 15 -25.18 23.79 25.21
CA VAL A 15 -24.58 24.52 24.09
C VAL A 15 -24.16 25.92 24.59
N ASN A 16 -23.13 26.47 24.02
CA ASN A 16 -22.53 27.74 24.49
C ASN A 16 -23.22 29.00 23.91
N VAL A 17 -24.57 28.95 23.80
CA VAL A 17 -25.38 30.10 23.39
C VAL A 17 -26.74 30.02 24.11
N PRO A 18 -27.40 31.15 24.35
CA PRO A 18 -28.75 31.15 24.92
C PRO A 18 -29.78 30.71 23.88
N PHE A 19 -30.71 29.87 24.31
CA PHE A 19 -31.88 29.44 23.54
C PHE A 19 -33.10 29.31 24.48
N GLU A 20 -34.30 29.36 23.90
CA GLU A 20 -35.53 29.33 24.67
C GLU A 20 -36.06 27.89 24.86
N LYS A 21 -36.14 27.13 23.76
CA LYS A 21 -36.60 25.75 23.78
C LYS A 21 -36.07 24.93 22.60
N ILE A 22 -36.18 23.62 22.71
CA ILE A 22 -35.92 22.68 21.65
C ILE A 22 -37.14 22.60 20.74
N LEU A 23 -36.98 22.84 19.45
CA LEU A 23 -38.06 22.74 18.48
C LEU A 23 -38.09 21.35 17.83
N ASP A 24 -36.90 20.81 17.52
CA ASP A 24 -36.79 19.49 16.91
C ASP A 24 -35.42 18.86 17.17
N ILE A 25 -35.40 17.54 17.14
CA ILE A 25 -34.17 16.75 17.25
C ILE A 25 -34.32 15.46 16.43
N ASN A 26 -33.28 15.18 15.62
CA ASN A 26 -33.12 13.91 14.93
C ASN A 26 -31.66 13.46 15.11
N ILE A 27 -31.44 12.20 15.52
CA ILE A 27 -30.13 11.62 15.72
C ILE A 27 -30.01 10.34 14.87
N VAL A 28 -29.18 10.36 13.86
CA VAL A 28 -28.93 9.21 12.98
C VAL A 28 -27.56 8.62 13.27
N GLN A 29 -27.50 7.32 13.50
CA GLN A 29 -26.26 6.61 13.80
C GLN A 29 -26.26 5.25 13.14
N LYS A 30 -25.09 4.87 12.57
CA LYS A 30 -24.89 3.58 11.90
C LYS A 30 -23.54 2.99 12.26
N GLU A 31 -23.45 1.69 12.18
CA GLU A 31 -22.14 1.01 12.28
C GLU A 31 -21.21 1.46 11.16
N ASN A 32 -19.91 1.58 11.46
CA ASN A 32 -18.89 2.09 10.55
C ASN A 32 -19.08 3.55 10.09
N GLU A 33 -20.01 4.28 10.68
CA GLU A 33 -20.25 5.69 10.37
C GLU A 33 -20.17 6.53 11.66
N GLN A 34 -19.90 7.81 11.46
CA GLN A 34 -20.01 8.79 12.55
C GLN A 34 -21.49 9.09 12.78
N GLY A 35 -21.88 9.26 14.05
CA GLY A 35 -23.24 9.68 14.37
C GLY A 35 -23.45 11.15 14.02
N MET A 36 -24.65 11.49 13.54
CA MET A 36 -25.08 12.84 13.21
C MET A 36 -26.32 13.20 14.00
N MET A 37 -26.38 14.41 14.55
CA MET A 37 -27.56 14.97 15.21
C MET A 37 -27.94 16.27 14.51
N HIS A 38 -29.16 16.33 14.01
CA HIS A 38 -29.83 17.55 13.58
C HIS A 38 -30.61 18.10 14.78
N LEU A 39 -30.25 19.28 15.27
CA LEU A 39 -30.86 19.92 16.43
C LEU A 39 -31.40 21.31 16.06
N VAL A 40 -32.68 21.52 16.27
CA VAL A 40 -33.33 22.80 16.02
C VAL A 40 -33.76 23.43 17.34
N LEU A 41 -33.21 24.62 17.62
CA LEU A 41 -33.50 25.40 18.82
C LEU A 41 -34.24 26.66 18.47
N GLU A 42 -35.14 27.13 19.33
CA GLU A 42 -35.61 28.50 19.28
C GLU A 42 -34.55 29.39 19.91
N ALA A 43 -33.94 30.22 19.09
CA ALA A 43 -32.86 31.09 19.54
C ALA A 43 -33.40 32.29 20.30
N ALA A 44 -32.68 32.75 21.32
CA ALA A 44 -33.03 33.97 22.02
C ALA A 44 -33.00 35.18 21.07
N ASP A 45 -33.82 36.19 21.33
CA ASP A 45 -33.93 37.41 20.50
C ASP A 45 -32.60 38.15 20.32
N THR A 46 -31.67 37.98 21.26
CA THR A 46 -30.33 38.56 21.24
C THR A 46 -29.35 37.85 20.29
N MET A 47 -29.78 36.71 19.67
CA MET A 47 -28.92 35.93 18.82
C MET A 47 -28.61 36.66 17.51
N THR A 48 -27.33 36.74 17.18
CA THR A 48 -26.85 37.30 15.93
C THR A 48 -26.16 36.22 15.08
N LEU A 49 -25.99 36.49 13.78
CA LEU A 49 -25.20 35.59 12.90
C LEU A 49 -23.76 35.45 13.39
N GLN A 50 -23.16 36.52 13.91
CA GLN A 50 -21.80 36.48 14.45
C GLN A 50 -21.70 35.57 15.67
N THR A 51 -22.67 35.67 16.59
CA THR A 51 -22.73 34.81 17.78
C THR A 51 -22.99 33.34 17.39
N SER A 52 -23.88 33.08 16.42
CA SER A 52 -24.12 31.71 15.98
C SER A 52 -22.90 31.08 15.33
N ALA A 53 -22.10 31.83 14.58
CA ALA A 53 -20.87 31.33 13.95
C ALA A 53 -19.82 30.86 14.97
N THR A 54 -19.82 31.39 16.20
CA THR A 54 -18.91 30.92 17.26
C THR A 54 -19.17 29.48 17.71
N LEU A 55 -20.33 28.90 17.37
CA LEU A 55 -20.67 27.53 17.71
C LEU A 55 -19.95 26.49 16.86
N GLN A 56 -19.47 26.85 15.68
CA GLN A 56 -18.75 25.92 14.81
C GLN A 56 -17.55 25.32 15.54
N ASN A 57 -17.41 24.02 15.47
CA ASN A 57 -16.39 23.22 16.17
C ASN A 57 -16.50 23.26 17.73
N THR A 58 -17.59 23.73 18.31
CA THR A 58 -17.82 23.66 19.75
C THR A 58 -18.58 22.41 20.14
N ALA A 59 -18.37 21.95 21.38
CA ALA A 59 -19.05 20.78 21.90
C ALA A 59 -20.53 21.06 22.16
N VAL A 60 -21.40 20.15 21.72
CA VAL A 60 -22.83 20.13 22.01
C VAL A 60 -23.17 18.81 22.68
N THR A 61 -23.87 18.86 23.78
CA THR A 61 -24.29 17.64 24.51
C THR A 61 -25.79 17.71 24.84
N VAL A 62 -26.48 16.64 24.53
CA VAL A 62 -27.89 16.45 24.91
C VAL A 62 -27.98 15.40 26.00
N LEU A 63 -28.66 15.73 27.08
CA LEU A 63 -28.88 14.86 28.23
C LEU A 63 -30.36 14.46 28.33
N LEU A 64 -30.55 13.26 28.81
CA LEU A 64 -31.85 12.77 29.27
C LEU A 64 -32.29 13.48 30.58
N PRO A 65 -33.57 13.38 31.00
CA PRO A 65 -34.06 13.97 32.26
C PRO A 65 -33.30 13.49 33.50
N ASP A 66 -32.75 12.27 33.47
CA ASP A 66 -31.93 11.68 34.53
C ASP A 66 -30.42 12.04 34.43
N HIS A 67 -30.09 13.05 33.62
CA HIS A 67 -28.74 13.56 33.37
C HIS A 67 -27.77 12.60 32.66
N ARG A 68 -28.18 11.42 32.21
CA ARG A 68 -27.39 10.58 31.34
C ARG A 68 -27.23 11.24 29.98
N VAL A 69 -26.04 11.07 29.37
CA VAL A 69 -25.79 11.59 28.02
C VAL A 69 -26.61 10.78 27.01
N LEU A 70 -27.45 11.47 26.26
CA LEU A 70 -28.16 10.92 25.11
C LEU A 70 -27.25 10.97 23.86
N TYR A 71 -26.67 12.13 23.63
CA TYR A 71 -25.75 12.36 22.52
C TYR A 71 -24.75 13.46 22.86
N SER A 72 -23.50 13.29 22.43
CA SER A 72 -22.45 14.31 22.53
C SER A 72 -21.63 14.34 21.28
N GLY A 73 -21.29 15.53 20.81
CA GLY A 73 -20.49 15.72 19.60
C GLY A 73 -20.04 17.16 19.43
N TYR A 74 -19.58 17.47 18.23
CA TYR A 74 -19.11 18.80 17.84
C TYR A 74 -20.00 19.38 16.74
N CYS A 75 -20.29 20.65 16.85
CA CYS A 75 -21.10 21.37 15.87
C CYS A 75 -20.29 21.57 14.58
N GLU A 76 -20.70 20.90 13.51
CA GLU A 76 -20.08 21.01 12.20
C GLU A 76 -20.63 22.20 11.40
N SER A 77 -21.97 22.37 11.46
CA SER A 77 -22.67 23.41 10.71
C SER A 77 -23.69 24.13 11.57
N VAL A 78 -23.82 25.42 11.37
CA VAL A 78 -24.75 26.29 12.09
C VAL A 78 -25.51 27.14 11.09
N MET A 79 -26.84 27.16 11.22
CA MET A 79 -27.70 28.03 10.44
C MET A 79 -28.67 28.79 11.35
N LEU A 80 -28.71 30.11 11.23
CA LEU A 80 -29.68 30.96 11.88
C LEU A 80 -30.74 31.42 10.87
N GLN A 81 -31.99 30.94 11.04
CA GLN A 81 -33.14 31.32 10.22
C GLN A 81 -34.03 32.31 10.98
N ARG A 82 -34.33 33.46 10.37
CA ARG A 82 -35.28 34.40 10.89
C ARG A 82 -36.67 34.11 10.34
N GLN A 83 -37.64 33.92 11.26
CA GLN A 83 -39.05 33.77 10.92
C GLN A 83 -39.87 34.88 11.59
N ALA A 84 -41.10 35.09 11.13
CA ALA A 84 -41.97 36.07 11.76
C ALA A 84 -42.29 35.63 13.21
N GLY A 85 -41.77 36.39 14.16
CA GLY A 85 -42.01 36.17 15.59
C GLY A 85 -41.00 35.33 16.36
N TYR A 86 -40.03 34.67 15.69
CA TYR A 86 -38.93 33.94 16.37
C TYR A 86 -37.76 33.61 15.45
N HIS A 87 -36.63 33.24 16.01
CA HIS A 87 -35.46 32.80 15.27
C HIS A 87 -35.24 31.30 15.50
N LYS A 88 -34.90 30.57 14.41
CA LYS A 88 -34.47 29.17 14.51
C LYS A 88 -32.96 29.08 14.42
N LEU A 89 -32.32 28.41 15.36
CA LEU A 89 -30.96 28.00 15.32
C LEU A 89 -30.91 26.51 15.00
N ILE A 90 -30.36 26.19 13.84
CA ILE A 90 -30.23 24.82 13.32
C ILE A 90 -28.77 24.43 13.44
N LEU A 91 -28.53 23.32 14.12
CA LEU A 91 -27.19 22.79 14.39
C LEU A 91 -27.07 21.38 13.79
N GLU A 92 -26.05 21.16 12.94
CA GLU A 92 -25.60 19.83 12.57
C GLU A 92 -24.44 19.45 13.46
N VAL A 93 -24.59 18.39 14.24
CA VAL A 93 -23.63 17.99 15.26
C VAL A 93 -23.14 16.57 14.97
N CYS A 94 -21.86 16.45 14.63
CA CYS A 94 -21.20 15.16 14.45
C CYS A 94 -20.72 14.60 15.80
N SER A 95 -20.73 13.27 15.95
CA SER A 95 -20.17 12.62 17.13
C SER A 95 -18.69 12.99 17.34
N SER A 96 -18.17 12.76 18.55
CA SER A 96 -16.77 13.09 18.87
C SER A 96 -15.74 12.43 17.93
N ALA A 97 -16.09 11.32 17.28
CA ALA A 97 -15.25 10.68 16.27
C ALA A 97 -14.98 11.55 15.02
N TYR A 98 -15.76 12.62 14.82
CA TYR A 98 -15.51 13.64 13.79
C TYR A 98 -14.09 14.23 13.86
N LEU A 99 -13.52 14.33 15.04
CA LEU A 99 -12.15 14.84 15.21
C LEU A 99 -11.10 13.96 14.53
N LEU A 100 -11.37 12.67 14.31
CA LEU A 100 -10.50 11.75 13.60
C LEU A 100 -10.58 11.89 12.06
N ASP A 101 -11.54 12.65 11.57
CA ASP A 101 -11.80 12.81 10.12
C ASP A 101 -11.40 14.18 9.57
N ARG A 102 -10.69 14.98 10.38
CA ARG A 102 -10.35 16.36 10.03
C ARG A 102 -9.09 16.49 9.18
N GLU A 103 -8.11 15.67 9.44
CA GLU A 103 -6.80 15.75 8.80
C GLU A 103 -6.41 14.39 8.21
N ALA A 104 -5.84 14.42 7.01
CA ALA A 104 -5.31 13.24 6.37
C ALA A 104 -3.84 13.04 6.73
N HIS A 105 -3.47 11.79 7.03
CA HIS A 105 -2.12 11.42 7.41
C HIS A 105 -1.51 10.41 6.44
N THR A 106 -0.18 10.38 6.40
CA THR A 106 0.58 9.37 5.66
C THR A 106 1.59 8.77 6.62
N GLU A 107 1.34 7.55 7.06
CA GLU A 107 2.15 6.83 8.05
C GLU A 107 2.26 5.35 7.70
N THR A 108 3.35 4.71 8.09
CA THR A 108 3.53 3.27 8.00
C THR A 108 3.58 2.66 9.41
N PHE A 109 3.01 1.47 9.53
CA PHE A 109 3.00 0.70 10.77
C PHE A 109 3.56 -0.68 10.45
N GLN A 110 4.74 -0.98 10.98
CA GLN A 110 5.39 -2.27 10.79
C GLN A 110 5.98 -2.79 12.09
N SER A 111 5.97 -4.07 12.27
CA SER A 111 6.74 -4.84 13.25
C SER A 111 6.31 -6.31 13.13
N PRO A 112 7.21 -7.28 13.21
CA PRO A 112 6.87 -8.71 13.16
C PRO A 112 5.92 -9.15 14.27
N SER A 113 5.91 -8.45 15.42
CA SER A 113 5.11 -8.77 16.61
C SER A 113 3.88 -7.89 16.80
N LYS A 114 3.64 -6.92 15.91
CA LYS A 114 2.57 -5.93 16.06
C LYS A 114 1.19 -6.55 15.91
N LYS A 115 0.27 -6.11 16.74
CA LYS A 115 -1.14 -6.46 16.67
C LYS A 115 -1.96 -5.26 16.21
N MET A 116 -3.19 -5.51 15.79
CA MET A 116 -4.12 -4.46 15.34
C MET A 116 -4.32 -3.38 16.42
N GLY A 117 -4.38 -3.77 17.70
CA GLY A 117 -4.51 -2.84 18.82
C GLY A 117 -3.33 -1.88 18.96
N ASP A 118 -2.12 -2.30 18.61
CA ASP A 118 -0.94 -1.44 18.67
C ASP A 118 -0.99 -0.35 17.60
N VAL A 119 -1.54 -0.69 16.41
CA VAL A 119 -1.76 0.29 15.33
C VAL A 119 -2.85 1.28 15.72
N PHE A 120 -3.98 0.78 16.26
CA PHE A 120 -5.05 1.67 16.68
C PHE A 120 -4.64 2.54 17.86
N GLY A 121 -3.84 2.01 18.81
CA GLY A 121 -3.26 2.78 19.88
C GLY A 121 -2.41 3.94 19.36
N ALA A 122 -1.48 3.66 18.45
CA ALA A 122 -0.60 4.69 17.87
C ALA A 122 -1.39 5.85 17.19
N VAL A 123 -2.56 5.53 16.62
CA VAL A 123 -3.43 6.55 16.01
C VAL A 123 -4.31 7.24 17.04
N LEU A 124 -5.01 6.49 17.89
CA LEU A 124 -6.05 7.02 18.79
C LEU A 124 -5.49 7.75 20.02
N ASP A 125 -4.29 7.37 20.47
CA ASP A 125 -3.63 8.02 21.62
C ASP A 125 -3.30 9.50 21.33
N LYS A 126 -3.08 9.87 20.04
CA LYS A 126 -2.91 11.26 19.62
C LYS A 126 -4.09 12.16 20.04
N TYR A 127 -5.28 11.57 20.15
CA TYR A 127 -6.53 12.26 20.49
C TYR A 127 -6.97 12.02 21.93
N SER A 128 -6.18 11.32 22.75
CA SER A 128 -6.60 10.85 24.08
C SER A 128 -7.95 10.09 24.03
N ALA A 129 -8.15 9.32 22.96
CA ALA A 129 -9.40 8.60 22.71
C ALA A 129 -9.48 7.34 23.56
N LEU A 130 -10.71 7.00 23.97
CA LEU A 130 -11.00 5.70 24.55
C LEU A 130 -11.28 4.70 23.43
N TYR A 131 -10.72 3.49 23.53
CA TYR A 131 -11.03 2.45 22.55
C TYR A 131 -10.99 1.05 23.18
N GLN A 132 -11.73 0.15 22.60
CA GLN A 132 -11.74 -1.28 22.96
C GLN A 132 -11.89 -2.13 21.71
N LEU A 133 -11.16 -3.25 21.68
CA LEU A 133 -11.21 -4.22 20.60
C LEU A 133 -11.75 -5.55 21.11
N ARG A 134 -12.69 -6.14 20.38
CA ARG A 134 -13.18 -7.50 20.66
C ARG A 134 -12.11 -8.55 20.33
N ASN A 135 -11.49 -8.41 19.16
CA ASN A 135 -10.42 -9.26 18.69
C ASN A 135 -9.18 -8.42 18.37
N ASN A 136 -8.02 -8.91 18.72
CA ASN A 136 -6.75 -8.23 18.49
C ASN A 136 -5.79 -9.15 17.68
N PRO A 137 -6.06 -9.33 16.36
CA PRO A 137 -5.25 -10.19 15.52
C PRO A 137 -3.84 -9.64 15.33
N ALA A 138 -2.87 -10.54 15.11
CA ALA A 138 -1.53 -10.17 14.70
C ALA A 138 -1.54 -9.60 13.28
N ILE A 139 -0.66 -8.64 13.03
CA ILE A 139 -0.45 -8.01 11.74
C ILE A 139 0.92 -8.46 11.25
N ALA A 140 0.91 -9.38 10.27
CA ALA A 140 2.13 -9.99 9.74
C ALA A 140 2.76 -9.22 8.57
N THR A 141 2.33 -7.98 8.32
CA THR A 141 2.77 -7.19 7.18
C THR A 141 2.85 -5.70 7.54
N VAL A 142 3.37 -4.91 6.62
CA VAL A 142 3.32 -3.45 6.73
C VAL A 142 1.88 -2.97 6.50
N ILE A 143 1.40 -2.10 7.37
CA ILE A 143 0.14 -1.36 7.16
C ILE A 143 0.52 0.06 6.76
N TYR A 144 -0.11 0.53 5.70
CA TYR A 144 0.12 1.86 5.14
C TYR A 144 -1.15 2.70 5.19
N GLN A 145 -1.07 3.82 5.89
CA GLN A 145 -2.04 4.90 5.84
C GLN A 145 -1.54 5.89 4.79
N GLN A 146 -2.29 6.09 3.71
CA GLN A 146 -1.87 6.93 2.59
C GLN A 146 -2.84 8.08 2.37
N ASN A 147 -2.48 9.26 2.81
CA ASN A 147 -3.28 10.49 2.63
C ASN A 147 -4.77 10.25 2.92
N GLU A 148 -5.03 9.53 4.00
CA GLU A 148 -6.38 9.23 4.48
C GLU A 148 -6.53 9.68 5.94
N THR A 149 -7.75 10.04 6.32
CA THR A 149 -8.04 10.44 7.70
C THR A 149 -7.93 9.27 8.65
N ASP A 150 -7.66 9.54 9.92
CA ASP A 150 -7.54 8.51 10.94
C ASP A 150 -8.85 7.71 11.10
N TRP A 151 -9.99 8.35 10.91
CA TRP A 151 -11.29 7.67 10.88
C TRP A 151 -11.39 6.66 9.72
N THR A 152 -11.06 7.09 8.52
CA THR A 152 -11.08 6.23 7.32
C THR A 152 -10.10 5.07 7.46
N PHE A 153 -8.91 5.35 7.98
CA PHE A 153 -7.87 4.36 8.23
C PHE A 153 -8.33 3.28 9.23
N ILE A 154 -8.80 3.68 10.43
CA ILE A 154 -9.27 2.75 11.47
C ILE A 154 -10.39 1.87 10.92
N ARG A 155 -11.38 2.47 10.26
CA ARG A 155 -12.49 1.76 9.65
C ARG A 155 -12.05 0.76 8.59
N ARG A 156 -11.11 1.16 7.73
CA ARG A 156 -10.54 0.28 6.69
C ARG A 156 -9.83 -0.92 7.30
N ILE A 157 -8.96 -0.71 8.28
CA ILE A 157 -8.23 -1.79 8.94
C ILE A 157 -9.18 -2.70 9.72
N ALA A 158 -10.10 -2.17 10.51
CA ALA A 158 -11.08 -2.97 11.22
C ALA A 158 -11.88 -3.88 10.26
N ASN A 159 -12.36 -3.32 9.16
CA ASN A 159 -13.15 -4.05 8.17
C ASN A 159 -12.32 -5.13 7.42
N GLN A 160 -11.01 -4.93 7.21
CA GLN A 160 -10.14 -5.97 6.65
C GLN A 160 -10.08 -7.22 7.53
N TYR A 161 -10.22 -7.05 8.85
CA TYR A 161 -10.29 -8.15 9.82
C TYR A 161 -11.73 -8.57 10.18
N GLY A 162 -12.72 -8.11 9.40
CA GLY A 162 -14.13 -8.47 9.59
C GLY A 162 -14.77 -7.84 10.82
N GLN A 163 -14.13 -6.84 11.42
CA GLN A 163 -14.66 -6.14 12.60
C GLN A 163 -15.35 -4.84 12.20
N GLN A 164 -16.46 -4.54 12.87
CA GLN A 164 -17.22 -3.31 12.69
C GLN A 164 -16.75 -2.27 13.71
N VAL A 165 -16.82 -1.00 13.32
CA VAL A 165 -16.49 0.13 14.19
C VAL A 165 -17.77 0.78 14.69
N TYR A 166 -17.87 0.97 15.99
CA TYR A 166 -18.99 1.61 16.67
C TYR A 166 -18.49 2.83 17.43
N VAL A 167 -19.16 3.95 17.24
CA VAL A 167 -18.90 5.18 17.98
C VAL A 167 -19.86 5.27 19.17
N ASN A 168 -19.32 5.39 20.37
CA ASN A 168 -20.13 5.63 21.55
C ASN A 168 -20.48 7.12 21.68
N SER A 169 -21.54 7.54 21.02
CA SER A 169 -22.02 8.93 21.05
C SER A 169 -22.55 9.41 22.41
N ARG A 170 -22.70 8.51 23.39
CA ARG A 170 -23.00 8.86 24.78
C ARG A 170 -21.75 9.34 25.55
N SER A 171 -20.58 9.25 24.95
CA SER A 171 -19.33 9.76 25.52
C SER A 171 -19.04 11.18 25.03
N ARG A 172 -18.52 12.02 25.93
CA ARG A 172 -18.02 13.36 25.55
C ARG A 172 -16.64 13.34 24.94
N GLN A 173 -15.90 12.27 25.19
CA GLN A 173 -14.62 11.98 24.55
C GLN A 173 -14.85 11.08 23.35
N ILE A 174 -13.85 11.02 22.46
CA ILE A 174 -13.81 9.99 21.42
C ILE A 174 -13.81 8.63 22.13
N ASP A 175 -14.81 7.81 21.89
CA ASP A 175 -14.92 6.47 22.44
C ASP A 175 -15.35 5.49 21.34
N ILE A 176 -14.41 4.64 20.92
CA ILE A 176 -14.56 3.73 19.78
C ILE A 176 -14.54 2.28 20.26
N LYS A 177 -15.53 1.52 19.82
CA LYS A 177 -15.59 0.07 20.05
C LYS A 177 -15.42 -0.65 18.71
N ILE A 178 -14.50 -1.59 18.65
CA ILE A 178 -14.19 -2.36 17.45
C ILE A 178 -14.56 -3.83 17.70
N GLY A 179 -15.56 -4.30 16.95
CA GLY A 179 -16.21 -5.58 17.17
C GLY A 179 -17.43 -5.50 18.07
N THR A 180 -18.21 -6.56 18.13
CA THR A 180 -19.50 -6.64 18.82
C THR A 180 -19.35 -6.91 20.32
N GLY A 181 -20.39 -6.60 21.10
CA GLY A 181 -20.47 -6.96 22.53
C GLY A 181 -19.66 -6.08 23.48
N LEU A 182 -19.21 -4.91 23.03
CA LEU A 182 -18.44 -3.96 23.83
C LEU A 182 -19.25 -2.74 24.29
N MET A 183 -20.51 -2.65 23.85
CA MET A 183 -21.47 -1.60 24.22
C MET A 183 -22.50 -2.12 25.27
N GLN A 184 -23.55 -1.38 25.49
CA GLN A 184 -24.58 -1.76 26.47
C GLN A 184 -25.41 -2.95 25.99
N THR A 185 -25.97 -3.70 26.96
CA THR A 185 -26.85 -4.83 26.67
C THR A 185 -28.22 -4.55 27.24
N PHE A 186 -29.26 -4.78 26.44
CA PHE A 186 -30.67 -4.65 26.80
C PHE A 186 -31.38 -6.00 26.68
N ALA A 187 -32.43 -6.18 27.46
CA ALA A 187 -33.29 -7.36 27.34
C ALA A 187 -34.17 -7.28 26.08
N GLU A 188 -34.48 -8.41 25.45
CA GLU A 188 -35.40 -8.45 24.29
C GLU A 188 -36.79 -7.86 24.63
N ALA A 189 -37.22 -7.97 25.88
CA ALA A 189 -38.49 -7.39 26.35
C ALA A 189 -38.55 -5.85 26.26
N THR A 190 -37.44 -5.16 25.97
CA THR A 190 -37.43 -3.71 25.72
C THR A 190 -37.83 -3.35 24.28
N LEU A 191 -37.96 -4.33 23.38
CA LEU A 191 -38.43 -4.12 22.01
C LEU A 191 -39.95 -3.95 22.02
N GLU A 192 -40.43 -2.88 21.40
CA GLU A 192 -41.87 -2.54 21.41
C GLU A 192 -42.54 -3.01 20.12
N ARG A 193 -42.46 -2.23 19.05
CA ARG A 193 -43.17 -2.48 17.81
C ARG A 193 -42.22 -2.95 16.71
N LYS A 194 -42.42 -4.17 16.21
CA LYS A 194 -41.70 -4.66 15.04
C LYS A 194 -42.29 -4.06 13.77
N LEU A 195 -41.44 -3.42 12.95
CA LEU A 195 -41.82 -2.80 11.68
C LEU A 195 -41.59 -3.74 10.52
N SER A 196 -40.41 -4.32 10.46
CA SER A 196 -40.01 -5.16 9.34
C SER A 196 -39.03 -6.28 9.73
N SER A 197 -38.86 -7.24 8.85
CA SER A 197 -37.79 -8.22 8.91
C SER A 197 -37.40 -8.67 7.52
N GLY A 198 -36.12 -8.85 7.28
CA GLY A 198 -35.62 -9.19 5.98
C GLY A 198 -34.18 -9.66 6.00
N LYS A 199 -33.59 -9.79 4.83
CA LYS A 199 -32.17 -10.08 4.65
C LYS A 199 -31.48 -8.84 4.10
N ASP A 200 -30.31 -8.55 4.62
CA ASP A 200 -29.41 -7.58 3.99
C ASP A 200 -28.82 -8.19 2.71
N ILE A 201 -29.47 -7.87 1.59
CA ILE A 201 -29.10 -8.40 0.29
C ILE A 201 -27.76 -7.87 -0.18
N ALA A 202 -27.40 -6.64 0.21
CA ALA A 202 -26.11 -6.05 -0.17
C ALA A 202 -24.94 -6.79 0.51
N GLU A 203 -25.06 -7.00 1.83
CA GLU A 203 -24.07 -7.75 2.60
C GLU A 203 -23.99 -9.23 2.15
N LEU A 204 -25.15 -9.84 1.89
CA LEU A 204 -25.20 -11.23 1.37
C LEU A 204 -24.48 -11.37 0.01
N ARG A 205 -24.74 -10.47 -0.92
CA ARG A 205 -24.05 -10.44 -2.22
C ARG A 205 -22.54 -10.24 -2.08
N GLN A 206 -22.12 -9.33 -1.21
CA GLN A 206 -20.72 -9.09 -0.93
C GLN A 206 -20.03 -10.33 -0.35
N ASN A 207 -20.71 -11.04 0.55
CA ASN A 207 -20.23 -12.31 1.09
C ASN A 207 -20.05 -13.37 0.00
N GLN A 208 -21.00 -13.49 -0.91
CA GLN A 208 -20.91 -14.41 -2.05
C GLN A 208 -19.77 -14.04 -3.00
N MET A 209 -19.57 -12.76 -3.30
CA MET A 209 -18.47 -12.27 -4.14
C MET A 209 -17.08 -12.56 -3.53
N ASN A 210 -17.00 -12.65 -2.22
CA ASN A 210 -15.76 -12.96 -1.50
C ASN A 210 -15.54 -14.48 -1.33
N ASN A 211 -16.42 -15.33 -1.86
CA ASN A 211 -16.41 -16.78 -1.68
C ASN A 211 -16.39 -17.21 -0.21
N ASN A 212 -17.09 -16.48 0.65
CA ASN A 212 -17.23 -16.84 2.05
C ASN A 212 -18.43 -17.78 2.23
N GLU A 213 -18.27 -18.80 3.05
CA GLU A 213 -19.30 -19.81 3.35
C GLU A 213 -20.24 -19.42 4.50
N ALA A 214 -20.55 -18.13 4.64
CA ALA A 214 -21.43 -17.68 5.72
C ALA A 214 -22.88 -18.11 5.44
N SER A 215 -23.56 -18.59 6.48
CA SER A 215 -24.99 -18.93 6.41
C SER A 215 -25.82 -17.70 6.08
N SER A 216 -26.80 -17.86 5.19
CA SER A 216 -27.71 -16.76 4.82
C SER A 216 -28.51 -16.20 6.02
N TYR A 217 -28.63 -16.95 7.12
CA TYR A 217 -29.25 -16.50 8.36
C TYR A 217 -28.46 -15.38 9.06
N GLN A 218 -27.17 -15.32 8.87
CA GLN A 218 -26.30 -14.27 9.45
C GLN A 218 -26.60 -12.86 8.91
N PHE A 219 -27.24 -12.78 7.73
CA PHE A 219 -27.62 -11.51 7.09
C PHE A 219 -29.07 -11.11 7.38
N TYR A 220 -29.72 -11.78 8.30
CA TYR A 220 -31.09 -11.45 8.69
C TYR A 220 -31.10 -10.20 9.56
N THR A 221 -31.98 -9.26 9.22
CA THR A 221 -32.18 -8.01 9.96
C THR A 221 -33.64 -7.82 10.35
N GLU A 222 -33.87 -7.08 11.43
CA GLU A 222 -35.18 -6.75 11.94
C GLU A 222 -35.19 -5.26 12.30
N GLU A 223 -36.30 -4.59 12.02
CA GLU A 223 -36.52 -3.18 12.33
C GLU A 223 -37.60 -3.04 13.37
N TYR A 224 -37.35 -2.18 14.34
CA TYR A 224 -38.25 -1.91 15.45
C TYR A 224 -38.41 -0.41 15.69
N GLU A 225 -39.58 -0.02 16.18
CA GLU A 225 -39.90 1.29 16.71
C GLU A 225 -40.05 1.18 18.22
N CYS A 226 -39.31 1.98 18.98
CA CYS A 226 -39.28 1.94 20.45
C CYS A 226 -39.34 3.36 21.01
N SER A 227 -40.28 3.62 21.93
CA SER A 227 -40.43 4.93 22.57
C SER A 227 -39.78 5.02 23.96
N GLU A 228 -39.39 3.87 24.53
CA GLU A 228 -38.77 3.78 25.86
C GLU A 228 -37.32 3.30 25.84
N LEU A 229 -36.73 3.17 24.64
CA LEU A 229 -35.38 2.64 24.42
C LEU A 229 -34.55 3.64 23.63
N THR A 230 -33.40 4.02 24.18
CA THR A 230 -32.40 4.87 23.49
C THR A 230 -31.17 4.07 23.10
N ALA A 231 -31.35 2.97 22.37
CA ALA A 231 -30.24 2.15 21.89
C ALA A 231 -29.49 2.84 20.76
N ILE A 232 -28.19 2.60 20.67
CA ILE A 232 -27.30 3.09 19.62
C ILE A 232 -26.55 1.93 18.95
N PRO A 233 -25.94 2.10 17.77
CA PRO A 233 -25.17 1.05 17.12
C PRO A 233 -24.09 0.45 18.03
N GLY A 234 -23.97 -0.87 18.01
CA GLY A 234 -23.08 -1.64 18.88
C GLY A 234 -23.72 -2.13 20.19
N ASP A 235 -24.85 -1.54 20.62
CA ASP A 235 -25.64 -2.08 21.74
C ASP A 235 -26.18 -3.46 21.37
N GLN A 236 -26.32 -4.32 22.36
CA GLN A 236 -26.91 -5.65 22.21
C GLN A 236 -28.32 -5.71 22.74
N ILE A 237 -29.20 -6.37 21.99
CA ILE A 237 -30.56 -6.67 22.42
C ILE A 237 -30.78 -8.18 22.25
N GLY A 238 -30.73 -8.91 23.34
CA GLY A 238 -30.72 -10.36 23.30
C GLY A 238 -29.51 -10.92 22.54
N ARG A 239 -29.75 -11.63 21.43
CA ARG A 239 -28.71 -12.18 20.55
C ARG A 239 -28.41 -11.34 19.30
N ASN A 240 -28.95 -10.13 19.25
CA ASN A 240 -28.80 -9.23 18.12
C ASN A 240 -27.98 -8.00 18.51
N THR A 241 -27.31 -7.40 17.55
CA THR A 241 -26.61 -6.12 17.70
C THR A 241 -27.36 -5.04 16.95
N VAL A 242 -27.50 -3.86 17.53
CA VAL A 242 -28.01 -2.67 16.86
C VAL A 242 -27.02 -2.25 15.79
N ARG A 243 -27.45 -2.22 14.52
CA ARG A 243 -26.65 -1.79 13.38
C ARG A 243 -26.89 -0.32 13.02
N GLU A 244 -28.15 0.09 13.09
CA GLU A 244 -28.59 1.45 12.81
C GLU A 244 -29.58 1.87 13.89
N ALA A 245 -29.53 3.13 14.25
CA ALA A 245 -30.49 3.76 15.18
C ALA A 245 -30.77 5.18 14.67
N GLU A 246 -32.06 5.50 14.57
CA GLU A 246 -32.53 6.83 14.25
C GLU A 246 -33.52 7.27 15.35
N LEU A 247 -33.12 8.26 16.14
CA LEU A 247 -33.95 8.82 17.18
C LEU A 247 -34.60 10.11 16.68
N VAL A 248 -35.90 10.09 16.52
CA VAL A 248 -36.70 11.19 15.96
C VAL A 248 -37.69 11.75 16.94
N ASN A 249 -38.13 12.98 16.71
CA ASN A 249 -39.23 13.63 17.40
C ASN A 249 -40.54 13.36 16.66
N GLU A 250 -41.37 12.48 17.20
CA GLU A 250 -42.71 12.21 16.68
C GLU A 250 -43.79 12.77 17.61
N GLY A 251 -44.37 13.89 17.21
CA GLY A 251 -45.44 14.52 17.99
C GLY A 251 -45.03 14.98 19.40
N GLY A 252 -43.78 15.33 19.59
CA GLY A 252 -43.20 15.76 20.86
C GLY A 252 -42.62 14.63 21.72
N ILE A 253 -42.73 13.38 21.29
CA ILE A 253 -42.15 12.19 21.95
C ILE A 253 -40.95 11.71 21.15
N LEU A 254 -39.88 11.30 21.83
CA LEU A 254 -38.74 10.67 21.21
C LEU A 254 -39.04 9.22 20.85
N VAL A 255 -38.88 8.88 19.59
CA VAL A 255 -39.05 7.51 19.09
C VAL A 255 -37.73 7.06 18.46
N ASN A 256 -37.29 5.88 18.83
CA ASN A 256 -36.05 5.28 18.30
C ASN A 256 -36.38 4.18 17.29
N HIS A 257 -36.08 4.40 16.03
CA HIS A 257 -36.16 3.40 15.00
C HIS A 257 -34.81 2.66 14.97
N ILE A 258 -34.81 1.38 15.27
CA ILE A 258 -33.62 0.57 15.38
C ILE A 258 -33.63 -0.58 14.38
N LYS A 259 -32.49 -0.82 13.76
CA LYS A 259 -32.25 -1.98 12.91
C LYS A 259 -31.30 -2.93 13.61
N LEU A 260 -31.76 -4.13 13.82
CA LEU A 260 -31.02 -5.19 14.48
C LEU A 260 -30.45 -6.14 13.42
N GLY A 261 -29.24 -6.61 13.64
CA GLY A 261 -28.62 -7.71 12.91
C GLY A 261 -28.11 -8.77 13.86
N LYS A 262 -27.87 -9.98 13.37
CA LYS A 262 -27.29 -11.04 14.21
C LYS A 262 -25.92 -10.62 14.73
N THR A 263 -25.69 -10.86 16.03
CA THR A 263 -24.38 -10.64 16.63
C THR A 263 -23.37 -11.63 16.04
N GLN A 264 -22.27 -11.12 15.52
CA GLN A 264 -21.18 -11.91 14.93
C GLN A 264 -19.86 -11.31 15.39
N ASP A 265 -18.95 -12.15 15.88
CA ASP A 265 -17.64 -11.69 16.32
C ASP A 265 -16.75 -11.23 15.15
N VAL A 266 -16.88 -11.90 14.00
CA VAL A 266 -16.20 -11.54 12.76
C VAL A 266 -17.21 -11.65 11.62
N ARG A 267 -17.37 -10.58 10.86
CA ARG A 267 -18.21 -10.56 9.66
C ARG A 267 -17.40 -10.86 8.42
N PRO A 268 -18.07 -11.26 7.32
CA PRO A 268 -17.40 -11.37 6.04
C PRO A 268 -16.68 -10.08 5.69
N THR A 269 -15.37 -10.19 5.44
CA THR A 269 -14.55 -9.03 5.11
C THR A 269 -14.91 -8.47 3.74
N TYR A 270 -14.97 -7.15 3.65
CA TYR A 270 -15.06 -6.47 2.36
C TYR A 270 -13.68 -6.47 1.67
N LYS A 271 -13.31 -7.59 1.03
CA LYS A 271 -12.03 -7.70 0.29
C LYS A 271 -11.81 -6.58 -0.74
N ASN A 272 -12.88 -5.90 -1.15
CA ASN A 272 -12.84 -4.84 -2.16
C ASN A 272 -13.00 -3.43 -1.60
N ALA A 273 -13.27 -3.24 -0.31
CA ALA A 273 -13.37 -1.91 0.29
C ALA A 273 -12.04 -1.15 0.26
N SER A 274 -10.92 -1.89 0.28
CA SER A 274 -9.57 -1.33 0.18
C SER A 274 -9.16 -0.87 -1.22
N LYS A 275 -9.86 -1.29 -2.28
CA LYS A 275 -9.44 -1.01 -3.67
C LYS A 275 -9.67 0.43 -4.12
N LYS A 276 -10.48 1.22 -3.43
CA LYS A 276 -10.87 2.55 -3.93
C LYS A 276 -9.92 3.68 -3.55
N ASN A 277 -9.06 3.54 -2.54
CA ASN A 277 -8.35 4.68 -1.96
C ASN A 277 -6.81 4.61 -2.00
N ILE A 278 -6.20 3.51 -2.40
CA ILE A 278 -4.74 3.48 -2.55
C ILE A 278 -4.39 3.89 -3.99
N VAL A 279 -4.06 5.17 -4.16
CA VAL A 279 -3.77 5.77 -5.48
C VAL A 279 -2.33 5.49 -5.92
N SER A 280 -1.42 5.23 -4.98
CA SER A 280 -0.03 4.91 -5.28
C SER A 280 0.39 3.66 -4.51
N ASN A 281 0.84 2.67 -5.23
CA ASN A 281 1.27 1.41 -4.65
C ASN A 281 2.77 1.37 -4.38
N ILE A 282 3.48 2.49 -4.49
CA ILE A 282 4.92 2.56 -4.28
C ILE A 282 5.19 3.39 -3.04
N ILE A 283 5.89 2.79 -2.07
CA ILE A 283 6.38 3.42 -0.86
C ILE A 283 7.90 3.49 -0.95
N THR A 284 8.48 4.61 -0.53
CA THR A 284 9.92 4.79 -0.50
C THR A 284 10.48 4.63 0.91
N GLY A 285 11.75 4.25 0.99
CA GLY A 285 12.44 4.10 2.26
C GLY A 285 13.93 3.83 2.08
N SER A 286 14.64 3.60 3.17
CA SER A 286 16.06 3.25 3.20
C SER A 286 16.25 1.85 3.75
N VAL A 287 17.17 1.10 3.18
CA VAL A 287 17.52 -0.25 3.65
C VAL A 287 18.24 -0.17 4.99
N LEU A 288 17.73 -0.86 6.00
CA LEU A 288 18.35 -1.00 7.32
C LEU A 288 19.17 -2.28 7.45
N ALA A 289 18.71 -3.36 6.82
CA ALA A 289 19.39 -4.65 6.83
C ALA A 289 19.06 -5.46 5.57
N VAL A 290 19.96 -6.34 5.21
CA VAL A 290 19.82 -7.30 4.11
C VAL A 290 19.97 -8.71 4.68
N ASN A 291 18.98 -9.58 4.43
CA ASN A 291 18.91 -10.95 4.94
C ASN A 291 18.64 -11.95 3.81
N GLY A 292 19.68 -12.43 3.16
CA GLY A 292 19.53 -13.34 2.02
C GLY A 292 18.77 -12.70 0.85
N THR A 293 17.51 -13.09 0.62
CA THR A 293 16.65 -12.56 -0.45
C THR A 293 15.65 -11.50 0.03
N THR A 294 15.76 -11.07 1.29
CA THR A 294 14.88 -10.07 1.89
C THR A 294 15.66 -8.88 2.39
N ILE A 295 14.98 -7.75 2.51
CA ILE A 295 15.50 -6.52 3.10
C ILE A 295 14.59 -6.02 4.21
N GLN A 296 15.17 -5.29 5.17
CA GLN A 296 14.42 -4.51 6.14
C GLN A 296 14.54 -3.03 5.78
N VAL A 297 13.41 -2.33 5.79
CA VAL A 297 13.32 -0.95 5.28
C VAL A 297 12.78 -0.02 6.35
N GLN A 298 13.48 1.10 6.58
CA GLN A 298 12.94 2.29 7.21
C GLN A 298 12.16 3.05 6.14
N PHE A 299 10.83 3.04 6.19
CA PHE A 299 10.02 3.83 5.26
C PHE A 299 10.12 5.33 5.57
N ASP A 300 10.03 6.15 4.52
CA ASP A 300 10.02 7.61 4.70
C ASP A 300 8.77 8.11 5.47
N ALA A 301 7.73 7.27 5.55
CA ALA A 301 6.50 7.52 6.29
C ALA A 301 6.47 6.91 7.70
N ASP A 302 7.56 6.29 8.19
CA ASP A 302 7.64 5.77 9.55
C ASP A 302 7.74 6.92 10.56
N ALA A 303 6.99 6.84 11.65
CA ALA A 303 6.95 7.87 12.69
C ALA A 303 8.20 7.94 13.59
N GLY A 304 9.17 7.03 13.43
CA GLY A 304 10.40 6.96 14.25
C GLY A 304 11.39 5.95 13.73
N ASP A 305 12.48 5.76 14.47
CA ASP A 305 13.49 4.75 14.15
C ASP A 305 12.92 3.34 14.31
N MET A 306 12.97 2.57 13.23
CA MET A 306 12.45 1.20 13.14
C MET A 306 13.53 0.13 13.29
N SER A 307 14.78 0.51 13.62
CA SER A 307 15.89 -0.44 13.77
C SER A 307 15.52 -1.59 14.68
N GLY A 308 15.62 -2.83 14.19
CA GLY A 308 15.26 -4.05 14.92
C GLY A 308 13.77 -4.38 15.01
N ASN A 309 12.88 -3.56 14.42
CA ASN A 309 11.42 -3.74 14.41
C ASN A 309 10.81 -3.80 13.01
N CYS A 310 11.60 -3.97 11.98
CA CYS A 310 11.13 -4.04 10.60
C CYS A 310 10.65 -5.43 10.23
N VAL A 311 9.71 -5.47 9.28
CA VAL A 311 9.28 -6.69 8.59
C VAL A 311 10.28 -7.01 7.48
N ASP A 312 10.59 -8.30 7.28
CA ASP A 312 11.39 -8.75 6.15
C ASP A 312 10.57 -8.66 4.86
N ILE A 313 11.07 -7.87 3.90
CA ILE A 313 10.43 -7.60 2.63
C ILE A 313 11.18 -8.36 1.53
N PRO A 314 10.52 -9.24 0.76
CA PRO A 314 11.14 -9.89 -0.38
C PRO A 314 11.66 -8.89 -1.40
N TYR A 315 12.88 -9.13 -1.90
CA TYR A 315 13.42 -8.40 -3.03
C TYR A 315 13.12 -9.18 -4.32
N GLU A 316 12.41 -8.57 -5.25
CA GLU A 316 12.07 -9.14 -6.55
C GLU A 316 12.62 -8.21 -7.64
N SER A 317 13.69 -8.66 -8.33
CA SER A 317 14.25 -7.88 -9.44
C SER A 317 13.23 -7.73 -10.58
N PRO A 318 13.02 -6.52 -11.11
CA PRO A 318 12.11 -6.31 -12.24
C PRO A 318 12.65 -6.89 -13.57
N ILE A 319 13.93 -7.31 -13.61
CA ILE A 319 14.62 -7.78 -14.82
C ILE A 319 14.82 -9.31 -14.78
N SER A 320 13.81 -10.06 -14.37
CA SER A 320 13.85 -11.51 -14.27
C SER A 320 15.05 -12.05 -13.45
N ASN A 321 15.34 -13.34 -13.52
CA ASN A 321 16.48 -13.95 -12.85
C ASN A 321 17.84 -13.68 -13.52
N SER A 322 17.86 -12.95 -14.63
CA SER A 322 19.07 -12.70 -15.40
C SER A 322 19.96 -11.62 -14.80
N PHE A 323 19.40 -10.75 -13.97
CA PHE A 323 20.12 -9.67 -13.31
C PHE A 323 19.70 -9.57 -11.86
N TYR A 324 20.62 -9.85 -10.96
CA TYR A 324 20.43 -9.75 -9.53
C TYR A 324 21.34 -8.66 -8.95
N CYS A 325 20.73 -7.64 -8.36
CA CYS A 325 21.41 -6.54 -7.71
C CYS A 325 20.66 -6.19 -6.44
N MET A 326 21.01 -6.86 -5.34
CA MET A 326 20.44 -6.58 -4.02
C MET A 326 20.87 -5.18 -3.59
N PRO A 327 19.94 -4.34 -3.11
CA PRO A 327 20.29 -3.05 -2.53
C PRO A 327 21.21 -3.20 -1.31
N ASP A 328 22.13 -2.27 -1.14
CA ASP A 328 22.98 -2.19 0.03
C ASP A 328 22.29 -1.48 1.21
N VAL A 329 22.81 -1.70 2.43
CA VAL A 329 22.35 -0.98 3.62
C VAL A 329 22.58 0.54 3.42
N GLY A 330 21.54 1.32 3.63
CA GLY A 330 21.51 2.77 3.40
C GLY A 330 20.95 3.18 2.02
N ASP A 331 20.80 2.25 1.09
CA ASP A 331 20.20 2.54 -0.21
C ASP A 331 18.74 2.99 -0.06
N LYS A 332 18.34 3.92 -0.91
CA LYS A 332 16.93 4.26 -1.10
C LYS A 332 16.26 3.25 -2.01
N VAL A 333 15.11 2.74 -1.60
CA VAL A 333 14.39 1.69 -2.32
C VAL A 333 12.95 2.06 -2.64
N PHE A 334 12.42 1.40 -3.66
CA PHE A 334 11.01 1.40 -4.02
C PHE A 334 10.37 0.08 -3.58
N VAL A 335 9.41 0.17 -2.69
CA VAL A 335 8.63 -0.97 -2.21
C VAL A 335 7.23 -0.89 -2.79
N TYR A 336 6.84 -1.91 -3.54
CA TYR A 336 5.49 -2.05 -4.06
C TYR A 336 4.59 -2.66 -2.99
N TYR A 337 3.48 -1.99 -2.75
CA TYR A 337 2.46 -2.40 -1.80
C TYR A 337 1.19 -2.82 -2.55
N GLU A 338 0.79 -4.08 -2.43
CA GLU A 338 -0.45 -4.58 -2.99
C GLU A 338 -1.63 -4.36 -2.03
N ASN A 339 -2.81 -4.18 -2.58
CA ASN A 339 -4.04 -3.98 -1.80
C ASN A 339 -4.40 -5.16 -0.87
N ASN A 340 -3.82 -6.33 -1.10
CA ASN A 340 -3.98 -7.51 -0.26
C ASN A 340 -3.01 -7.53 0.94
N GLY A 341 -2.15 -6.51 1.07
CA GLY A 341 -1.12 -6.41 2.10
C GLY A 341 0.20 -7.11 1.74
N LYS A 342 0.34 -7.71 0.55
CA LYS A 342 1.63 -8.20 0.06
C LYS A 342 2.53 -7.01 -0.27
N ILE A 343 3.79 -7.09 0.13
CA ILE A 343 4.81 -6.08 -0.13
C ILE A 343 6.03 -6.73 -0.77
N ILE A 344 6.62 -6.04 -1.73
CA ILE A 344 7.85 -6.48 -2.41
C ILE A 344 8.74 -5.27 -2.69
N CYS A 345 10.04 -5.42 -2.54
CA CYS A 345 10.99 -4.41 -3.01
C CYS A 345 11.30 -4.67 -4.49
N MET A 346 11.11 -3.65 -5.31
CA MET A 346 11.28 -3.75 -6.77
C MET A 346 12.64 -3.23 -7.25
N GLY A 347 13.41 -2.54 -6.40
CA GLY A 347 14.69 -2.00 -6.76
C GLY A 347 15.13 -0.82 -5.90
N SER A 348 16.38 -0.42 -6.09
CA SER A 348 16.95 0.76 -5.43
C SER A 348 16.73 2.02 -6.26
N ARG A 349 16.68 3.13 -5.56
CA ARG A 349 16.62 4.47 -6.12
C ARG A 349 18.00 5.11 -5.99
N ARG A 350 18.46 5.78 -7.03
CA ARG A 350 19.67 6.59 -6.96
C ARG A 350 19.55 7.63 -5.83
N SER A 351 20.49 7.60 -4.89
CA SER A 351 20.49 8.49 -3.71
C SER A 351 21.08 9.87 -4.01
N SER A 352 21.98 9.97 -5.01
CA SER A 352 22.62 11.21 -5.45
C SER A 352 22.56 11.37 -6.95
N THR A 353 22.25 12.57 -7.42
CA THR A 353 22.30 12.94 -8.85
C THR A 353 23.63 13.55 -9.25
N SER A 354 24.54 13.79 -8.30
CA SER A 354 25.78 14.54 -8.49
C SER A 354 27.03 13.67 -8.55
N SER A 355 26.91 12.35 -8.73
CA SER A 355 28.08 11.50 -8.94
C SER A 355 28.65 11.71 -10.35
N PRO A 356 29.94 12.04 -10.50
CA PRO A 356 30.57 12.22 -11.80
C PRO A 356 30.59 10.93 -12.65
N ASP A 357 30.41 9.76 -12.00
CA ASP A 357 30.33 8.47 -12.72
C ASP A 357 28.99 8.24 -13.43
N PHE A 358 27.97 9.06 -13.14
CA PHE A 358 26.61 8.87 -13.64
C PHE A 358 26.03 10.15 -14.27
N ASP A 359 26.86 11.09 -14.70
CA ASP A 359 26.42 12.38 -15.28
C ASP A 359 26.32 12.36 -16.81
N LYS A 360 26.82 11.30 -17.47
CA LYS A 360 26.81 11.15 -18.92
C LYS A 360 25.72 10.16 -19.37
N PRO A 361 24.67 10.63 -20.05
CA PRO A 361 23.55 9.78 -20.45
C PRO A 361 23.91 8.67 -21.44
N GLU A 362 24.95 8.89 -22.25
CA GLU A 362 25.47 7.95 -23.24
C GLU A 362 26.26 6.81 -22.62
N GLU A 363 26.81 6.98 -21.42
CA GLU A 363 27.52 5.94 -20.70
C GLU A 363 26.59 5.05 -19.90
N LYS A 364 26.91 3.77 -19.80
CA LYS A 364 26.23 2.82 -18.91
C LYS A 364 27.25 2.29 -17.92
N VAL A 365 26.94 2.40 -16.64
CA VAL A 365 27.85 2.04 -15.56
C VAL A 365 27.15 1.11 -14.58
N LEU A 366 27.80 -0.02 -14.27
CA LEU A 366 27.43 -0.93 -13.21
C LEU A 366 28.57 -0.96 -12.20
N THR A 367 28.27 -0.61 -10.95
CA THR A 367 29.26 -0.61 -9.86
C THR A 367 28.82 -1.55 -8.76
N SER A 368 29.79 -2.23 -8.14
CA SER A 368 29.61 -3.00 -6.92
C SER A 368 30.89 -2.92 -6.11
N TYR A 369 30.83 -2.26 -4.97
CA TYR A 369 32.02 -1.90 -4.17
C TYR A 369 33.08 -1.22 -5.05
N ASP A 370 34.26 -1.81 -5.13
CA ASP A 370 35.40 -1.29 -5.91
C ASP A 370 35.45 -1.81 -7.36
N LYS A 371 34.43 -2.53 -7.81
CA LYS A 371 34.35 -3.07 -9.16
C LYS A 371 33.42 -2.23 -10.02
N MET A 372 33.84 -1.96 -11.26
CA MET A 372 33.05 -1.17 -12.20
C MET A 372 33.06 -1.82 -13.59
N LEU A 373 31.89 -1.97 -14.17
CA LEU A 373 31.71 -2.22 -15.60
C LEU A 373 31.15 -0.95 -16.24
N ARG A 374 31.94 -0.33 -17.13
CA ARG A 374 31.54 0.87 -17.85
C ARG A 374 31.46 0.58 -19.36
N MET A 375 30.39 1.00 -19.99
CA MET A 375 30.18 0.92 -21.43
C MET A 375 30.03 2.35 -21.96
N GLU A 376 30.97 2.73 -22.81
CA GLU A 376 31.01 4.00 -23.55
C GLU A 376 30.72 3.72 -25.02
N GLY A 377 30.58 4.75 -25.85
CA GLY A 377 30.23 4.57 -27.27
C GLY A 377 31.20 3.67 -28.07
N LYS A 378 32.49 3.66 -27.73
CA LYS A 378 33.54 2.86 -28.40
C LYS A 378 34.31 1.94 -27.47
N LYS A 379 33.99 1.90 -26.19
CA LYS A 379 34.75 1.16 -25.19
C LYS A 379 33.87 0.42 -24.22
N VAL A 380 34.32 -0.76 -23.81
CA VAL A 380 33.82 -1.48 -22.63
C VAL A 380 35.00 -1.67 -21.68
N ILE A 381 34.84 -1.22 -20.45
CA ILE A 381 35.89 -1.20 -19.43
C ILE A 381 35.41 -1.96 -18.20
N LEU A 382 36.14 -2.98 -17.77
CA LEU A 382 35.99 -3.64 -16.50
C LEU A 382 37.17 -3.23 -15.62
N THR A 383 36.89 -2.55 -14.50
CA THR A 383 37.95 -1.97 -13.65
C THR A 383 37.75 -2.39 -12.19
N ASP A 384 38.85 -2.64 -11.48
CA ASP A 384 38.95 -2.68 -10.04
C ASP A 384 39.57 -1.35 -9.57
N THR A 385 38.76 -0.51 -8.88
CA THR A 385 39.18 0.83 -8.47
C THR A 385 39.76 0.87 -7.06
N ARG A 386 40.06 -0.30 -6.46
CA ARG A 386 40.69 -0.33 -5.14
C ARG A 386 42.04 0.34 -5.15
N LYS A 387 42.18 1.36 -4.28
CA LYS A 387 43.50 1.90 -3.98
C LYS A 387 44.28 0.89 -3.15
N LYS A 388 45.34 0.36 -3.71
CA LYS A 388 46.22 -0.53 -2.99
C LYS A 388 47.28 0.29 -2.22
N HIS A 389 47.33 0.06 -0.93
CA HIS A 389 48.38 0.38 0.04
C HIS A 389 48.87 1.81 0.24
N ASP A 390 49.30 2.08 1.48
CA ASP A 390 49.87 3.31 2.04
C ASP A 390 51.13 3.85 1.28
N ASP A 391 51.59 3.18 0.24
CA ASP A 391 52.82 3.51 -0.49
C ASP A 391 52.60 4.33 -1.77
N GLY A 392 51.38 4.74 -2.08
CA GLY A 392 51.11 5.77 -3.10
C GLY A 392 51.07 5.33 -4.55
N ASP A 393 51.26 4.04 -4.87
CA ASP A 393 51.09 3.50 -6.24
C ASP A 393 49.66 2.96 -6.42
N ASP A 394 48.82 3.71 -7.13
CA ASP A 394 47.49 3.27 -7.59
C ASP A 394 47.70 2.20 -8.68
N THR A 395 47.68 0.93 -8.32
CA THR A 395 47.69 -0.15 -9.28
C THR A 395 46.30 -0.44 -9.79
N GLU A 396 45.98 0.10 -10.94
CA GLU A 396 44.74 -0.18 -11.65
C GLU A 396 44.76 -1.60 -12.22
N ILE A 397 43.70 -2.37 -11.95
CA ILE A 397 43.44 -3.62 -12.66
C ILE A 397 42.27 -3.36 -13.60
N SER A 398 42.53 -3.47 -14.91
CA SER A 398 41.48 -3.23 -15.89
C SER A 398 41.55 -4.15 -17.11
N ILE A 399 40.37 -4.38 -17.70
CA ILE A 399 40.22 -4.98 -19.03
C ILE A 399 39.41 -3.99 -19.85
N THR A 400 40.05 -3.49 -20.93
CA THR A 400 39.41 -2.55 -21.84
C THR A 400 39.26 -3.19 -23.22
N LEU A 401 38.03 -3.19 -23.74
CA LEU A 401 37.74 -3.49 -25.15
C LEU A 401 37.51 -2.14 -25.83
N ASN A 402 38.29 -1.83 -26.86
CA ASN A 402 38.23 -0.56 -27.58
C ASN A 402 38.15 -0.84 -29.09
N ASP A 403 37.21 -0.22 -29.76
CA ASP A 403 37.00 -0.39 -31.20
C ASP A 403 38.23 0.03 -32.03
N GLU A 404 39.05 0.95 -31.51
CA GLU A 404 40.22 1.49 -32.22
C GLU A 404 41.52 0.76 -31.84
N ASP A 405 41.72 0.47 -30.55
CA ASP A 405 42.99 -0.04 -30.02
C ASP A 405 42.94 -1.55 -29.69
N GLY A 406 41.76 -2.18 -29.81
CA GLY A 406 41.57 -3.59 -29.50
C GLY A 406 41.41 -3.87 -28.02
N ILE A 407 42.06 -4.91 -27.49
CA ILE A 407 41.89 -5.38 -26.10
C ILE A 407 43.15 -5.05 -25.32
N THR A 408 42.99 -4.32 -24.21
CA THR A 408 44.06 -4.03 -23.26
C THR A 408 43.74 -4.67 -21.91
N ILE A 409 44.71 -5.37 -21.33
CA ILE A 409 44.64 -5.92 -19.97
C ILE A 409 45.77 -5.28 -19.17
N THR A 410 45.40 -4.56 -18.11
CA THR A 410 46.36 -3.88 -17.23
C THR A 410 46.27 -4.48 -15.82
N SER A 411 47.42 -4.76 -15.21
CA SER A 411 47.50 -5.17 -13.82
C SER A 411 48.81 -4.68 -13.23
N GLY A 412 48.76 -4.13 -12.03
CA GLY A 412 49.97 -3.82 -11.26
C GLY A 412 50.61 -5.06 -10.62
N ASP A 413 49.92 -6.19 -10.64
CA ASP A 413 50.40 -7.50 -10.20
C ASP A 413 50.59 -8.45 -11.41
N ASN A 414 50.86 -9.72 -11.14
CA ASN A 414 50.99 -10.72 -12.17
C ASN A 414 49.72 -10.94 -12.97
N ILE A 415 49.81 -11.10 -14.28
CA ILE A 415 48.76 -11.62 -15.14
C ILE A 415 49.08 -13.10 -15.38
N VAL A 416 48.21 -13.99 -14.94
CA VAL A 416 48.32 -15.44 -15.14
C VAL A 416 47.29 -15.87 -16.17
N ILE A 417 47.78 -16.46 -17.28
CA ILE A 417 46.95 -17.05 -18.32
C ILE A 417 47.18 -18.55 -18.27
N GLU A 418 46.23 -19.34 -17.83
CA GLU A 418 46.34 -20.77 -17.63
C GLU A 418 45.23 -21.52 -18.37
N SER A 419 45.55 -22.63 -18.97
CA SER A 419 44.60 -23.59 -19.50
C SER A 419 44.84 -24.94 -18.86
N THR A 420 43.89 -25.46 -18.07
CA THR A 420 44.05 -26.71 -17.34
C THR A 420 43.94 -27.97 -18.22
N GLU A 421 43.31 -27.87 -19.38
CA GLU A 421 43.02 -29.05 -20.22
C GLU A 421 43.55 -28.93 -21.67
N LYS A 422 43.83 -27.72 -22.16
CA LYS A 422 44.22 -27.48 -23.55
C LYS A 422 45.30 -26.40 -23.66
N ASN A 423 45.87 -26.28 -24.85
CA ASN A 423 46.94 -25.29 -25.12
C ASN A 423 46.37 -23.86 -25.16
N ILE A 424 47.22 -22.91 -24.80
CA ILE A 424 47.00 -21.48 -25.03
C ILE A 424 47.68 -21.11 -26.34
N TYR A 425 46.95 -20.52 -27.29
CA TYR A 425 47.45 -20.07 -28.56
C TYR A 425 47.54 -18.55 -28.58
N LEU A 426 48.73 -18.01 -28.72
CA LEU A 426 48.97 -16.59 -28.92
C LEU A 426 49.44 -16.41 -30.37
N ALA A 427 48.69 -15.64 -31.16
CA ALA A 427 49.07 -15.34 -32.54
C ALA A 427 49.11 -13.82 -32.76
N THR A 428 50.13 -13.32 -33.39
CA THR A 428 50.23 -11.93 -33.82
C THR A 428 50.02 -11.83 -35.31
N GLY A 429 49.14 -10.93 -35.77
CA GLY A 429 49.07 -10.54 -37.19
C GLY A 429 50.29 -9.68 -37.52
N ILE A 430 51.18 -10.20 -38.34
CA ILE A 430 52.33 -9.44 -38.84
C ILE A 430 51.96 -8.99 -40.24
N GLU A 431 51.94 -7.68 -40.51
CA GLU A 431 51.96 -7.19 -41.89
C GLU A 431 53.25 -7.62 -42.56
N GLU A 432 53.13 -8.18 -43.77
CA GLU A 432 54.22 -8.83 -44.49
C GLU A 432 55.40 -7.91 -44.86
N SER A 433 55.41 -6.61 -44.59
CA SER A 433 56.40 -5.66 -45.11
C SER A 433 57.70 -5.54 -44.32
N ASP A 434 57.73 -5.90 -42.99
CA ASP A 434 58.95 -5.63 -42.20
C ASP A 434 59.66 -6.84 -41.58
N VAL A 435 59.24 -8.06 -41.86
CA VAL A 435 59.81 -9.26 -41.22
C VAL A 435 60.61 -10.13 -42.19
N SER A 436 60.91 -9.65 -43.41
CA SER A 436 61.58 -10.48 -44.44
C SER A 436 63.06 -10.72 -44.21
N LYS A 437 63.69 -10.18 -43.16
CA LYS A 437 65.15 -10.36 -42.95
C LYS A 437 65.57 -11.17 -41.72
N ASP A 438 64.67 -11.35 -40.74
CA ASP A 438 65.03 -12.07 -39.49
C ASP A 438 64.29 -13.41 -39.25
N ILE A 439 63.49 -13.90 -40.20
CA ILE A 439 62.63 -15.07 -40.02
C ILE A 439 62.96 -16.24 -40.97
N GLU A 440 64.11 -16.38 -41.51
CA GLU A 440 64.52 -17.67 -42.17
C GLU A 440 64.51 -18.85 -41.14
N GLY A 441 64.62 -18.55 -39.83
CA GLY A 441 64.51 -19.53 -38.75
C GLY A 441 63.11 -19.84 -38.29
N LEU A 442 62.17 -18.89 -38.47
CA LEU A 442 60.79 -19.01 -38.00
C LEU A 442 59.81 -19.51 -39.06
N SER A 443 60.13 -19.40 -40.35
CA SER A 443 59.31 -19.97 -41.42
C SER A 443 59.20 -21.48 -41.30
N ASN A 444 60.30 -22.14 -40.93
CA ASN A 444 60.31 -23.57 -40.65
C ASN A 444 59.47 -23.98 -39.41
N GLY A 445 59.29 -23.07 -38.47
CA GLY A 445 58.39 -23.28 -37.30
C GLY A 445 56.93 -23.12 -37.69
N LYS A 446 56.60 -22.15 -38.52
CA LYS A 446 55.24 -21.88 -39.01
C LYS A 446 54.72 -23.00 -39.90
N ASP A 447 55.57 -23.50 -40.82
CA ASP A 447 55.18 -24.62 -41.65
C ASP A 447 55.10 -25.94 -40.90
N LYS A 448 55.98 -26.18 -39.92
CA LYS A 448 55.88 -27.33 -39.02
C LYS A 448 54.61 -27.27 -38.11
N PHE A 449 54.29 -26.08 -37.64
CA PHE A 449 53.06 -25.88 -36.83
C PHE A 449 51.79 -26.06 -37.69
N ARG A 450 51.79 -25.49 -38.89
CA ARG A 450 50.68 -25.64 -39.85
C ARG A 450 50.50 -27.09 -40.29
N THR A 451 51.57 -27.77 -40.59
CA THR A 451 51.57 -29.20 -40.95
C THR A 451 51.10 -30.06 -39.80
N ARG A 452 51.51 -29.75 -38.57
CA ARG A 452 51.07 -30.46 -37.36
C ARG A 452 49.60 -30.23 -37.05
N VAL A 453 49.10 -29.02 -37.20
CA VAL A 453 47.67 -28.70 -37.04
C VAL A 453 46.84 -29.35 -38.17
N GLU A 454 47.38 -29.37 -39.39
CA GLU A 454 46.75 -30.04 -40.53
C GLU A 454 46.75 -31.57 -40.35
N GLU A 455 47.86 -32.14 -39.84
CA GLU A 455 47.96 -33.57 -39.50
C GLU A 455 47.06 -33.96 -38.32
N GLU A 456 46.99 -33.17 -37.25
CA GLU A 456 46.07 -33.41 -36.15
C GLU A 456 44.59 -33.25 -36.57
N ASN A 457 44.27 -32.25 -37.39
CA ASN A 457 42.97 -32.11 -38.00
C ASN A 457 42.63 -33.27 -38.96
N ALA A 458 43.60 -33.71 -39.78
CA ALA A 458 43.44 -34.87 -40.66
C ALA A 458 43.26 -36.16 -39.86
N ARG A 459 43.97 -36.30 -38.74
CA ARG A 459 43.83 -37.45 -37.82
C ARG A 459 42.46 -37.46 -37.13
N TYR A 460 42.03 -36.30 -36.67
CA TYR A 460 40.70 -36.12 -36.08
C TYR A 460 39.57 -36.38 -37.09
N VAL A 461 39.80 -36.04 -38.35
CA VAL A 461 38.91 -36.36 -39.48
C VAL A 461 38.88 -37.84 -39.76
N ALA A 462 40.03 -38.52 -39.76
CA ALA A 462 40.14 -39.96 -40.02
C ALA A 462 39.50 -40.78 -38.88
N GLU A 463 39.46 -40.25 -37.68
CA GLU A 463 38.78 -40.86 -36.51
C GLU A 463 37.28 -40.51 -36.43
N GLY A 464 36.71 -39.90 -37.45
CA GLY A 464 35.25 -39.56 -37.50
C GLY A 464 34.86 -38.26 -36.80
N GLY A 465 35.85 -37.57 -36.21
CA GLY A 465 35.57 -36.35 -35.38
C GLY A 465 35.20 -35.10 -36.16
N MET A 466 35.57 -35.00 -37.45
CA MET A 466 35.37 -33.76 -38.22
C MET A 466 33.88 -33.58 -38.67
N ASN A 467 33.14 -34.64 -38.84
CA ASN A 467 31.72 -34.50 -39.09
C ASN A 467 30.97 -34.02 -37.84
N ASP A 468 31.46 -34.38 -36.66
CA ASP A 468 30.89 -33.92 -35.39
C ASP A 468 31.33 -32.47 -35.06
N ALA A 469 32.57 -32.07 -35.39
CA ALA A 469 33.01 -30.68 -35.21
C ALA A 469 32.30 -29.69 -36.15
N LYS A 470 32.02 -30.09 -37.41
CA LYS A 470 31.18 -29.30 -38.32
C LYS A 470 29.73 -29.27 -37.87
N LYS A 471 29.21 -30.38 -37.38
CA LYS A 471 27.86 -30.43 -36.75
C LYS A 471 27.80 -29.61 -35.48
N LEU A 472 28.83 -29.69 -34.61
CA LEU A 472 28.91 -28.88 -33.40
C LEU A 472 29.01 -27.38 -33.74
N ARG A 473 29.80 -26.96 -34.72
CA ARG A 473 29.86 -25.56 -35.20
C ARG A 473 28.52 -25.13 -35.80
N ALA A 474 27.88 -25.97 -36.60
CA ALA A 474 26.55 -25.67 -37.15
C ALA A 474 25.47 -25.60 -36.04
N VAL A 475 25.54 -26.50 -35.05
CA VAL A 475 24.62 -26.52 -33.90
C VAL A 475 24.89 -25.33 -32.97
N HIS A 476 26.15 -25.01 -32.65
CA HIS A 476 26.47 -23.84 -31.84
C HIS A 476 26.19 -22.53 -32.58
N GLY A 477 26.45 -22.43 -33.89
CA GLY A 477 26.03 -21.30 -34.69
C GLY A 477 24.51 -21.15 -34.72
N ALA A 478 23.79 -22.22 -35.02
CA ALA A 478 22.32 -22.20 -34.99
C ALA A 478 21.73 -21.97 -33.60
N GLN A 479 22.39 -22.44 -32.52
CA GLN A 479 22.00 -22.15 -31.15
C GLN A 479 22.25 -20.69 -30.75
N MET A 480 23.39 -20.11 -31.21
CA MET A 480 23.66 -18.69 -30.99
C MET A 480 22.72 -17.81 -31.81
N ASP A 481 22.44 -18.18 -33.06
CA ASP A 481 21.50 -17.45 -33.91
C ASP A 481 20.07 -17.54 -33.33
N ASN A 482 19.63 -18.72 -32.87
CA ASN A 482 18.37 -18.89 -32.20
C ASN A 482 18.32 -18.13 -30.85
N PHE A 483 19.43 -18.12 -30.10
CA PHE A 483 19.51 -17.36 -28.85
C PHE A 483 19.43 -15.86 -29.10
N CYS A 484 20.13 -15.36 -30.13
CA CYS A 484 20.06 -13.94 -30.52
C CYS A 484 18.68 -13.55 -31.08
N ASP A 485 18.03 -14.45 -31.83
CA ASP A 485 16.68 -14.25 -32.35
C ASP A 485 15.65 -14.30 -31.22
N ASP A 486 15.76 -15.23 -30.26
CA ASP A 486 14.89 -15.29 -29.08
C ASP A 486 15.10 -14.10 -28.15
N LEU A 487 16.34 -13.62 -27.96
CA LEU A 487 16.64 -12.41 -27.20
C LEU A 487 16.04 -11.17 -27.88
N SER A 488 16.22 -11.07 -29.20
CA SER A 488 15.68 -9.98 -30.02
C SER A 488 14.15 -9.98 -30.01
N LYS A 489 13.54 -11.15 -30.09
CA LYS A 489 12.08 -11.32 -30.04
C LYS A 489 11.53 -11.01 -28.65
N ASN A 490 12.15 -11.53 -27.58
CA ASN A 490 11.75 -11.23 -26.20
C ASN A 490 11.93 -9.75 -25.85
N MET A 491 12.99 -9.09 -26.33
CA MET A 491 13.16 -7.64 -26.20
C MET A 491 12.07 -6.89 -26.97
N LYS A 492 11.72 -7.32 -28.18
CA LYS A 492 10.67 -6.70 -28.99
C LYS A 492 9.30 -6.89 -28.36
N ASP A 493 8.96 -8.09 -27.90
CA ASP A 493 7.71 -8.38 -27.22
C ASP A 493 7.59 -7.60 -25.89
N THR A 494 8.70 -7.41 -25.16
CA THR A 494 8.76 -6.57 -23.96
C THR A 494 8.59 -5.09 -24.31
N PHE A 495 9.22 -4.60 -25.37
CA PHE A 495 9.07 -3.23 -25.86
C PHE A 495 7.66 -2.97 -26.42
N ASP A 496 7.07 -3.91 -27.16
CA ASP A 496 5.71 -3.80 -27.69
C ASP A 496 4.65 -3.87 -26.58
N SER A 497 4.92 -4.60 -25.48
CA SER A 497 4.08 -4.59 -24.26
C SER A 497 4.20 -3.29 -23.46
N LEU A 498 5.31 -2.58 -23.58
CA LEU A 498 5.59 -1.29 -22.93
C LEU A 498 5.25 -0.08 -23.80
N THR A 499 4.67 -0.29 -24.98
CA THR A 499 4.27 0.84 -25.85
C THR A 499 3.21 1.70 -25.15
N LEU A 500 3.28 3.00 -25.39
CA LEU A 500 2.36 4.04 -24.86
C LEU A 500 0.86 3.67 -25.00
N LYS A 501 0.52 2.76 -25.91
CA LYS A 501 -0.83 2.26 -26.12
C LYS A 501 -1.28 1.33 -25.00
N ASN A 502 -0.41 0.45 -24.52
CA ASN A 502 -0.69 -0.46 -23.39
C ASN A 502 -0.65 0.27 -22.04
N LEU A 503 0.25 1.27 -21.90
CA LEU A 503 0.24 2.18 -20.76
C LEU A 503 -1.04 3.03 -20.72
N ARG A 504 -1.52 3.51 -21.86
CA ARG A 504 -2.80 4.25 -21.94
C ARG A 504 -4.00 3.39 -21.55
N THR A 505 -4.04 2.14 -21.96
CA THR A 505 -5.13 1.20 -21.61
C THR A 505 -5.08 0.80 -20.13
N ALA A 506 -3.89 0.65 -19.56
CA ALA A 506 -3.72 0.34 -18.14
C ALA A 506 -4.02 1.52 -17.21
N ILE A 507 -3.80 2.77 -17.68
CA ILE A 507 -4.00 3.99 -16.88
C ILE A 507 -5.42 4.56 -17.03
N TRP A 508 -6.06 4.44 -18.20
CA TRP A 508 -7.31 5.16 -18.52
C TRP A 508 -8.53 4.27 -18.76
N GLY A 509 -8.41 2.96 -18.73
CA GLY A 509 -9.52 2.05 -19.04
C GLY A 509 -9.98 2.20 -20.50
N SER A 510 -10.36 1.12 -21.14
CA SER A 510 -10.97 1.15 -22.48
C SER A 510 -12.30 1.90 -22.41
N GLY A 511 -12.28 3.17 -22.77
CA GLY A 511 -13.48 3.93 -23.04
C GLY A 511 -14.03 3.50 -24.39
N GLU A 512 -14.85 2.48 -24.43
CA GLU A 512 -15.72 2.23 -25.58
C GLU A 512 -16.84 3.27 -25.58
N SER A 513 -16.72 4.23 -26.47
CA SER A 513 -17.87 5.06 -26.89
C SER A 513 -18.79 4.19 -27.75
N GLN A 514 -19.90 3.80 -27.18
CA GLN A 514 -21.03 3.33 -27.98
C GLN A 514 -21.61 4.53 -28.72
N ASP A 515 -21.19 4.74 -29.95
CA ASP A 515 -21.93 5.56 -30.91
C ASP A 515 -23.08 4.73 -31.46
N GLY A 516 -24.26 5.10 -31.01
CA GLY A 516 -25.51 4.53 -31.45
C GLY A 516 -25.80 4.89 -32.90
N ASN A 517 -25.88 3.91 -33.75
CA ASN A 517 -26.36 4.04 -35.10
C ASN A 517 -27.90 3.95 -35.09
N LYS A 518 -28.56 5.10 -35.18
CA LYS A 518 -29.97 5.21 -35.58
C LYS A 518 -30.06 4.95 -37.08
N LYS A 519 -30.74 3.92 -37.48
CA LYS A 519 -31.52 3.90 -38.72
C LYS A 519 -32.67 2.89 -38.63
N LYS A 520 -33.86 3.49 -38.82
CA LYS A 520 -35.21 2.99 -39.06
C LYS A 520 -36.00 2.47 -37.89
#